data_59e699fc565d1812748fb85962c5d931
#
_entry.id   59e699fc565d1812748fb85962c5d931
#
_cell.length_a   1.000
_cell.length_b   1.000
_cell.length_c   1.000
_cell.angle_alpha   90.00
_cell.angle_beta   90.00
_cell.angle_gamma   90.00
#
_symmetry.space_group_name_H-M   'P 1'
#
loop_
_entity.id
_entity.type
_entity.pdbx_description
1 polymer ?
#
loop_
_entity_poly.entity_id
_entity_poly.type
_entity_poly.pdbx_seq_one_letter_code
_entity_poly.pdbx_strand_id
1 'polypeptide(L)'
;MKRLTKSILIIACSLLGVLLMSFLSNPVTSISGTVSKLNNELLEYVNPEKPTHDHSSVYYQRFYVSKFNLGDRAIEAKFSSPMKIHEGDLVTVAGYPKNNAFQVLAYSNKTQQVIGNENWLIAGLGALFFLAVAIGLLNTELVMEGAWIPRIFLIGFVAVAIYMGYRALLIREALKLIQN
;
A
#
# COMPACT_ATOMS: atom_id res chain seq x y z
N MET A 1 29.32 24.58 5.01
CA MET A 1 28.15 24.12 4.25
C MET A 1 28.33 22.76 3.60
N LYS A 2 29.38 22.45 2.83
CA LYS A 2 29.56 21.14 2.14
C LYS A 2 29.61 19.89 3.06
N ARG A 3 30.03 19.99 4.32
CA ARG A 3 30.06 18.86 5.28
C ARG A 3 28.67 18.49 5.81
N LEU A 4 27.81 19.49 6.07
CA LEU A 4 26.46 19.27 6.58
C LEU A 4 25.56 18.55 5.54
N THR A 5 25.69 18.91 4.26
CA THR A 5 24.95 18.27 3.17
C THR A 5 25.34 16.81 2.97
N LYS A 6 26.61 16.45 3.12
CA LYS A 6 27.06 15.05 3.07
C LYS A 6 26.49 14.22 4.23
N SER A 7 26.47 14.78 5.45
CA SER A 7 25.91 14.08 6.61
C SER A 7 24.42 13.84 6.50
N ILE A 8 23.65 14.82 6.02
CA ILE A 8 22.20 14.67 5.78
C ILE A 8 21.92 13.62 4.70
N LEU A 9 22.70 13.60 3.63
CA LEU A 9 22.55 12.61 2.56
C LEU A 9 22.85 11.20 3.06
N ILE A 10 23.90 11.01 3.88
CA ILE A 10 24.25 9.71 4.47
C ILE A 10 23.14 9.23 5.41
N ILE A 11 22.59 10.11 6.27
CA ILE A 11 21.48 9.79 7.17
C ILE A 11 20.22 9.42 6.36
N ALA A 12 19.89 10.17 5.31
CA ALA A 12 18.76 9.87 4.45
C ALA A 12 18.92 8.52 3.73
N CYS A 13 20.11 8.22 3.20
CA CYS A 13 20.41 6.93 2.58
C CYS A 13 20.39 5.77 3.58
N SER A 14 20.86 5.96 4.81
CA SER A 14 20.82 4.92 5.85
C SER A 14 19.38 4.67 6.34
N LEU A 15 18.58 5.71 6.54
CA LEU A 15 17.16 5.58 6.86
C LEU A 15 16.39 4.89 5.75
N LEU A 16 16.69 5.23 4.50
CA LEU A 16 16.08 4.58 3.33
C LEU A 16 16.48 3.10 3.24
N GLY A 17 17.75 2.79 3.55
CA GLY A 17 18.24 1.41 3.60
C GLY A 17 17.57 0.58 4.70
N VAL A 18 17.39 1.13 5.90
CA VAL A 18 16.69 0.48 7.01
C VAL A 18 15.20 0.28 6.67
N LEU A 19 14.55 1.28 6.07
CA LEU A 19 13.18 1.16 5.57
C LEU A 19 13.07 0.05 4.51
N LEU A 20 13.94 0.02 3.53
CA LEU A 20 14.00 -1.03 2.50
C LEU A 20 14.20 -2.43 3.11
N MET A 21 15.12 -2.58 4.06
CA MET A 21 15.35 -3.86 4.74
C MET A 21 14.13 -4.30 5.56
N SER A 22 13.47 -3.38 6.27
CA SER A 22 12.23 -3.67 7.01
C SER A 22 11.10 -4.11 6.09
N PHE A 23 11.01 -3.55 4.88
CA PHE A 23 10.00 -3.92 3.89
C PHE A 23 10.31 -5.27 3.20
N LEU A 24 11.57 -5.57 2.95
CA LEU A 24 11.98 -6.84 2.32
C LEU A 24 11.86 -8.06 3.25
N SER A 25 11.64 -7.85 4.55
CA SER A 25 11.57 -8.93 5.54
C SER A 25 10.25 -9.68 5.61
N ASN A 26 9.19 -9.21 4.96
CA ASN A 26 7.88 -9.86 4.95
C ASN A 26 7.59 -10.51 3.59
N PRO A 27 7.96 -11.79 3.39
CA PRO A 27 7.66 -12.48 2.14
C PRO A 27 6.15 -12.61 1.94
N VAL A 28 5.70 -12.35 0.73
CA VAL A 28 4.32 -12.62 0.33
C VAL A 28 4.14 -14.12 0.25
N THR A 29 3.13 -14.64 0.94
CA THR A 29 2.76 -16.05 0.93
C THR A 29 1.30 -16.22 0.57
N SER A 30 0.90 -17.44 0.19
CA SER A 30 -0.50 -17.77 -0.08
C SER A 30 -1.03 -18.76 0.94
N ILE A 31 -2.31 -18.63 1.26
CA ILE A 31 -3.06 -19.51 2.14
C ILE A 31 -4.35 -19.89 1.43
N SER A 32 -4.67 -21.18 1.40
CA SER A 32 -5.92 -21.69 0.84
C SER A 32 -6.73 -22.38 1.91
N GLY A 33 -8.05 -22.26 1.83
CA GLY A 33 -8.94 -22.92 2.77
C GLY A 33 -10.39 -22.54 2.55
N THR A 34 -11.25 -23.13 3.37
CA THR A 34 -12.69 -22.81 3.38
C THR A 34 -12.94 -21.64 4.32
N VAL A 35 -13.72 -20.67 3.85
CA VAL A 35 -14.08 -19.47 4.63
C VAL A 35 -15.02 -19.83 5.76
N SER A 36 -14.70 -19.36 6.96
CA SER A 36 -15.54 -19.49 8.15
C SER A 36 -15.49 -18.21 8.99
N LYS A 37 -16.52 -17.97 9.79
CA LYS A 37 -16.65 -16.78 10.67
C LYS A 37 -16.48 -15.46 9.92
N LEU A 38 -17.14 -15.35 8.76
CA LEU A 38 -17.08 -14.16 7.92
C LEU A 38 -17.79 -12.97 8.58
N ASN A 39 -17.05 -11.88 8.75
CA ASN A 39 -17.59 -10.59 9.17
C ASN A 39 -17.14 -9.52 8.19
N ASN A 40 -18.09 -8.84 7.57
CA ASN A 40 -17.85 -7.75 6.64
C ASN A 40 -18.22 -6.42 7.28
N GLU A 41 -17.27 -5.50 7.35
CA GLU A 41 -17.45 -4.18 7.91
C GLU A 41 -17.18 -3.12 6.83
N LEU A 42 -18.02 -2.10 6.77
CA LEU A 42 -17.78 -0.91 5.96
C LEU A 42 -17.18 0.17 6.86
N LEU A 43 -15.94 0.55 6.59
CA LEU A 43 -15.29 1.67 7.27
C LEU A 43 -15.40 2.92 6.39
N GLU A 44 -16.12 3.91 6.89
CA GLU A 44 -16.21 5.23 6.28
C GLU A 44 -15.32 6.21 7.05
N TYR A 45 -14.31 6.77 6.40
CA TYR A 45 -13.53 7.87 6.95
C TYR A 45 -14.12 9.18 6.44
N VAL A 46 -14.72 9.94 7.35
CA VAL A 46 -15.14 11.31 7.10
C VAL A 46 -13.94 12.20 7.42
N ASN A 47 -13.44 12.97 6.46
CA ASN A 47 -12.40 13.94 6.73
C ASN A 47 -13.04 15.17 7.42
N PRO A 48 -12.81 15.42 8.72
CA PRO A 48 -13.47 16.50 9.47
C PRO A 48 -12.92 17.90 9.15
N GLU A 49 -11.84 17.99 8.38
CA GLU A 49 -11.17 19.26 8.12
C GLU A 49 -11.68 19.94 6.85
N LYS A 50 -12.90 20.46 6.87
CA LYS A 50 -13.24 21.75 6.25
C LYS A 50 -14.69 22.13 6.52
N PRO A 51 -14.97 23.02 7.48
CA PRO A 51 -16.15 23.86 7.44
C PRO A 51 -15.87 24.97 6.45
N THR A 52 -16.11 24.78 5.18
CA THR A 52 -16.08 25.88 4.20
C THR A 52 -17.48 26.14 3.73
N HIS A 53 -17.89 27.38 3.89
CA HIS A 53 -18.98 28.05 3.21
C HIS A 53 -18.80 27.87 1.69
N ASP A 54 -19.23 26.82 1.14
CA ASP A 54 -19.66 26.63 -0.23
C ASP A 54 -19.69 25.14 -0.55
N HIS A 55 -20.70 24.70 -1.25
CA HIS A 55 -21.01 23.36 -1.74
C HIS A 55 -19.83 22.41 -2.03
N SER A 56 -18.96 22.18 -1.06
CA SER A 56 -17.82 21.29 -1.19
C SER A 56 -18.27 19.86 -0.89
N SER A 57 -18.22 19.01 -1.89
CA SER A 57 -18.39 17.58 -1.80
C SER A 57 -17.53 17.02 -0.66
N VAL A 58 -18.19 16.51 0.37
CA VAL A 58 -17.51 15.78 1.45
C VAL A 58 -16.92 14.51 0.83
N TYR A 59 -15.60 14.42 0.77
CA TYR A 59 -14.94 13.23 0.27
C TYR A 59 -15.04 12.12 1.32
N TYR A 60 -15.91 11.14 1.07
CA TYR A 60 -15.98 9.90 1.84
C TYR A 60 -14.98 8.91 1.28
N GLN A 61 -14.00 8.52 2.10
CA GLN A 61 -13.14 7.41 1.75
C GLN A 61 -13.72 6.13 2.36
N ARG A 62 -14.25 5.24 1.51
CA ARG A 62 -14.86 3.98 1.91
C ARG A 62 -13.87 2.84 1.74
N PHE A 63 -13.74 2.02 2.79
CA PHE A 63 -13.01 0.77 2.75
C PHE A 63 -13.90 -0.37 3.23
N TYR A 64 -13.85 -1.46 2.50
CA TYR A 64 -14.51 -2.70 2.89
C TYR A 64 -13.49 -3.58 3.61
N VAL A 65 -13.75 -3.91 4.86
CA VAL A 65 -12.92 -4.79 5.66
C VAL A 65 -13.66 -6.11 5.84
N SER A 66 -13.03 -7.18 5.37
CA SER A 66 -13.53 -8.54 5.56
C SER A 66 -12.61 -9.27 6.53
N LYS A 67 -13.15 -9.74 7.65
CA LYS A 67 -12.48 -10.57 8.64
C LYS A 67 -13.08 -11.97 8.60
N PHE A 68 -12.25 -12.98 8.44
CA PHE A 68 -12.69 -14.37 8.36
C PHE A 68 -11.56 -15.33 8.73
N ASN A 69 -11.87 -16.60 8.91
CA ASN A 69 -10.88 -17.63 9.14
C ASN A 69 -10.72 -18.52 7.91
N LEU A 70 -9.48 -18.90 7.59
CA LEU A 70 -9.13 -19.99 6.68
C LEU A 70 -8.45 -21.09 7.50
N GLY A 71 -9.19 -22.13 7.84
CA GLY A 71 -8.77 -23.10 8.88
C GLY A 71 -8.59 -22.38 10.21
N ASP A 72 -7.42 -22.50 10.83
CA ASP A 72 -7.09 -21.88 12.13
C ASP A 72 -6.49 -20.48 12.01
N ARG A 73 -6.34 -19.93 10.80
CA ARG A 73 -5.71 -18.64 10.58
C ARG A 73 -6.75 -17.53 10.44
N ALA A 74 -6.61 -16.49 11.26
CA ALA A 74 -7.39 -15.26 11.13
C ALA A 74 -6.88 -14.43 9.93
N ILE A 75 -7.79 -14.06 9.07
CA ILE A 75 -7.52 -13.28 7.84
C ILE A 75 -8.19 -11.92 7.96
N GLU A 76 -7.47 -10.87 7.60
CA GLU A 76 -8.01 -9.52 7.47
C GLU A 76 -7.73 -9.01 6.05
N ALA A 77 -8.78 -8.67 5.35
CA ALA A 77 -8.72 -8.13 4.00
C ALA A 77 -9.33 -6.73 4.00
N LYS A 78 -8.61 -5.75 3.46
CA LYS A 78 -9.06 -4.37 3.32
C LYS A 78 -8.93 -3.94 1.87
N PHE A 79 -10.08 -3.74 1.20
CA PHE A 79 -10.13 -3.34 -0.21
C PHE A 79 -10.98 -2.09 -0.42
N SER A 80 -10.82 -1.44 -1.55
CA SER A 80 -11.67 -0.32 -1.99
C SER A 80 -13.05 -0.77 -2.49
N SER A 81 -13.24 -2.08 -2.72
CA SER A 81 -14.49 -2.71 -3.11
C SER A 81 -14.75 -3.93 -2.23
N PRO A 82 -16.03 -4.34 -2.04
CA PRO A 82 -16.36 -5.50 -1.22
C PRO A 82 -15.76 -6.78 -1.81
N MET A 83 -15.23 -7.64 -0.94
CA MET A 83 -14.82 -8.98 -1.34
C MET A 83 -16.05 -9.82 -1.73
N LYS A 84 -15.93 -10.55 -2.83
CA LYS A 84 -16.97 -11.51 -3.26
C LYS A 84 -16.65 -12.88 -2.66
N ILE A 85 -16.99 -13.06 -1.39
CA ILE A 85 -16.80 -14.31 -0.64
C ILE A 85 -18.01 -14.55 0.25
N HIS A 86 -18.35 -15.83 0.45
CA HIS A 86 -19.37 -16.28 1.39
C HIS A 86 -18.79 -17.36 2.32
N GLU A 87 -19.48 -17.61 3.42
CA GLU A 87 -19.14 -18.75 4.26
C GLU A 87 -19.24 -20.05 3.49
N GLY A 88 -18.23 -20.92 3.68
CA GLY A 88 -18.13 -22.18 2.95
C GLY A 88 -17.43 -22.10 1.60
N ASP A 89 -17.13 -20.92 1.09
CA ASP A 89 -16.37 -20.76 -0.17
C ASP A 89 -14.93 -21.25 -0.02
N LEU A 90 -14.40 -21.91 -1.05
CA LEU A 90 -13.00 -22.27 -1.16
C LEU A 90 -12.21 -21.10 -1.71
N VAL A 91 -11.39 -20.47 -0.86
CA VAL A 91 -10.67 -19.24 -1.18
C VAL A 91 -9.17 -19.43 -1.00
N THR A 92 -8.39 -18.88 -1.95
CA THR A 92 -6.95 -18.70 -1.82
C THR A 92 -6.68 -17.21 -1.65
N VAL A 93 -5.98 -16.84 -0.59
CA VAL A 93 -5.53 -15.47 -0.33
C VAL A 93 -4.02 -15.39 -0.42
N ALA A 94 -3.49 -14.28 -0.93
CA ALA A 94 -2.06 -13.99 -0.91
C ALA A 94 -1.81 -12.64 -0.24
N GLY A 95 -0.79 -12.60 0.62
CA GLY A 95 -0.47 -11.44 1.43
C GLY A 95 0.68 -11.74 2.38
N TYR A 96 0.70 -11.07 3.52
CA TYR A 96 1.75 -11.21 4.54
C TYR A 96 1.19 -11.14 5.96
N PRO A 97 1.86 -11.79 6.94
CA PRO A 97 1.44 -11.70 8.33
C PRO A 97 1.66 -10.29 8.89
N LYS A 98 0.67 -9.77 9.61
CA LYS A 98 0.73 -8.47 10.28
C LYS A 98 -0.14 -8.47 11.53
N ASN A 99 0.44 -8.13 12.70
CA ASN A 99 -0.28 -7.92 13.96
C ASN A 99 -1.26 -9.07 14.32
N ASN A 100 -0.81 -10.31 14.36
CA ASN A 100 -1.63 -11.51 14.65
C ASN A 100 -2.71 -11.87 13.62
N ALA A 101 -2.81 -11.13 12.52
CA ALA A 101 -3.68 -11.46 11.39
C ALA A 101 -2.87 -11.58 10.10
N PHE A 102 -3.46 -12.20 9.09
CA PHE A 102 -2.88 -12.26 7.74
C PHE A 102 -3.53 -11.18 6.87
N GLN A 103 -2.72 -10.18 6.48
CA GLN A 103 -3.20 -9.09 5.64
C GLN A 103 -3.20 -9.50 4.17
N VAL A 104 -4.36 -9.45 3.55
CA VAL A 104 -4.58 -9.86 2.16
C VAL A 104 -4.26 -8.73 1.19
N LEU A 105 -3.52 -9.04 0.12
CA LEU A 105 -3.26 -8.16 -1.02
C LEU A 105 -4.04 -8.59 -2.26
N ALA A 106 -4.27 -9.91 -2.41
CA ALA A 106 -5.02 -10.49 -3.51
C ALA A 106 -5.74 -11.76 -3.03
N TYR A 107 -6.87 -12.09 -3.65
CA TYR A 107 -7.62 -13.31 -3.37
C TYR A 107 -8.18 -13.94 -4.65
N SER A 108 -8.37 -15.24 -4.62
CA SER A 108 -9.07 -16.02 -5.62
C SER A 108 -10.14 -16.85 -4.94
N ASN A 109 -11.40 -16.60 -5.24
CA ASN A 109 -12.51 -17.43 -4.81
C ASN A 109 -12.76 -18.50 -5.88
N LYS A 110 -12.35 -19.75 -5.59
CA LYS A 110 -12.49 -20.85 -6.53
C LYS A 110 -13.93 -21.32 -6.71
N THR A 111 -14.76 -21.16 -5.67
CA THR A 111 -16.18 -21.51 -5.70
C THR A 111 -16.94 -20.60 -6.66
N GLN A 112 -16.67 -19.31 -6.63
CA GLN A 112 -17.37 -18.31 -7.45
C GLN A 112 -16.59 -17.90 -8.70
N GLN A 113 -15.37 -18.41 -8.89
CA GLN A 113 -14.47 -18.08 -10.02
C GLN A 113 -14.16 -16.57 -10.11
N VAL A 114 -13.95 -15.92 -8.96
CA VAL A 114 -13.66 -14.49 -8.87
C VAL A 114 -12.26 -14.28 -8.34
N ILE A 115 -11.53 -13.36 -8.97
CA ILE A 115 -10.23 -12.86 -8.49
C ILE A 115 -10.40 -11.40 -8.11
N GLY A 116 -9.91 -11.05 -6.93
CA GLY A 116 -9.85 -9.67 -6.46
C GLY A 116 -8.48 -9.33 -5.93
N ASN A 117 -8.09 -8.07 -6.08
CA ASN A 117 -6.80 -7.56 -5.64
C ASN A 117 -6.87 -6.07 -5.35
N GLU A 118 -5.91 -5.57 -4.59
CA GLU A 118 -5.63 -4.14 -4.57
C GLU A 118 -5.12 -3.71 -5.96
N ASN A 119 -5.45 -2.47 -6.35
CA ASN A 119 -5.10 -1.98 -7.68
C ASN A 119 -3.59 -1.65 -7.76
N TRP A 120 -2.78 -2.62 -8.20
CA TRP A 120 -1.34 -2.46 -8.37
C TRP A 120 -0.97 -1.41 -9.43
N LEU A 121 -1.83 -1.20 -10.44
CA LEU A 121 -1.60 -0.19 -11.48
C LEU A 121 -1.64 1.22 -10.91
N ILE A 122 -2.60 1.52 -10.03
CA ILE A 122 -2.68 2.83 -9.37
C ILE A 122 -1.44 3.07 -8.53
N ALA A 123 -0.99 2.06 -7.76
CA ALA A 123 0.23 2.17 -6.98
C ALA A 123 1.47 2.38 -7.87
N GLY A 124 1.57 1.63 -8.98
CA GLY A 124 2.67 1.76 -9.94
C GLY A 124 2.69 3.12 -10.64
N LEU A 125 1.54 3.60 -11.12
CA LEU A 125 1.42 4.93 -11.74
C LEU A 125 1.74 6.04 -10.75
N GLY A 126 1.29 5.91 -9.50
CA GLY A 126 1.65 6.84 -8.43
C GLY A 126 3.15 6.89 -8.19
N ALA A 127 3.82 5.73 -8.15
CA ALA A 127 5.28 5.68 -8.02
C ALA A 127 5.99 6.42 -9.16
N LEU A 128 5.57 6.19 -10.40
CA LEU A 128 6.13 6.88 -11.57
C LEU A 128 5.89 8.38 -11.53
N PHE A 129 4.69 8.81 -11.11
CA PHE A 129 4.36 10.23 -10.96
C PHE A 129 5.29 10.92 -9.94
N PHE A 130 5.43 10.35 -8.73
CA PHE A 130 6.29 10.94 -7.71
C PHE A 130 7.77 10.92 -8.11
N LEU A 131 8.21 9.90 -8.84
CA LEU A 131 9.56 9.84 -9.38
C LEU A 131 9.79 10.94 -10.44
N ALA A 132 8.83 11.16 -11.34
CA ALA A 132 8.91 12.21 -12.35
C ALA A 132 8.97 13.62 -11.71
N VAL A 133 8.16 13.86 -10.66
CA VAL A 133 8.21 15.11 -9.88
C VAL A 133 9.57 15.28 -9.21
N ALA A 134 10.12 14.22 -8.61
CA ALA A 134 11.44 14.26 -7.97
C ALA A 134 12.54 14.60 -8.98
N ILE A 135 12.52 13.99 -10.19
CA ILE A 135 13.47 14.30 -11.28
C ILE A 135 13.29 15.74 -11.76
N GLY A 136 12.06 16.21 -11.90
CA GLY A 136 11.77 17.61 -12.26
C GLY A 136 12.36 18.58 -11.24
N LEU A 137 12.19 18.32 -9.95
CA LEU A 137 12.74 19.15 -8.88
C LEU A 137 14.27 19.16 -8.86
N LEU A 138 14.92 18.05 -9.19
CA LEU A 138 16.39 17.98 -9.29
C LEU A 138 16.97 18.94 -10.33
N ASN A 139 16.22 19.22 -11.40
CA ASN A 139 16.65 20.11 -12.47
C ASN A 139 16.34 21.59 -12.19
N THR A 140 15.78 21.92 -11.02
CA THR A 140 15.49 23.31 -10.64
C THR A 140 16.67 23.93 -9.88
N GLU A 141 16.98 25.21 -10.16
CA GLU A 141 17.98 25.98 -9.43
C GLU A 141 17.68 26.04 -7.94
N LEU A 142 16.40 26.00 -7.55
CA LEU A 142 15.95 25.99 -6.15
C LEU A 142 16.56 24.86 -5.31
N VAL A 143 16.79 23.68 -5.89
CA VAL A 143 17.42 22.55 -5.21
C VAL A 143 18.94 22.69 -5.25
N MET A 144 19.48 23.22 -6.35
CA MET A 144 20.94 23.34 -6.57
C MET A 144 21.56 24.48 -5.77
N GLU A 145 20.88 25.63 -5.64
CA GLU A 145 21.41 26.83 -4.98
C GLU A 145 21.35 26.83 -3.45
N GLY A 146 20.95 25.73 -2.81
CA GLY A 146 21.21 25.55 -1.40
C GLY A 146 20.04 25.75 -0.45
N ALA A 147 18.81 26.03 -0.93
CA ALA A 147 17.64 26.05 -0.07
C ALA A 147 17.35 24.64 0.50
N TRP A 148 17.25 24.54 1.82
CA TRP A 148 17.06 23.24 2.49
C TRP A 148 15.63 22.70 2.33
N ILE A 149 14.64 23.58 2.20
CA ILE A 149 13.22 23.21 2.07
C ILE A 149 12.95 22.37 0.81
N PRO A 150 13.34 22.79 -0.42
CA PRO A 150 13.15 21.96 -1.61
C PRO A 150 13.80 20.58 -1.54
N ARG A 151 14.93 20.46 -0.82
CA ARG A 151 15.61 19.17 -0.62
C ARG A 151 14.83 18.22 0.25
N ILE A 152 14.14 18.71 1.29
CA ILE A 152 13.26 17.89 2.12
C ILE A 152 12.09 17.36 1.28
N PHE A 153 11.46 18.22 0.44
CA PHE A 153 10.41 17.78 -0.46
C PHE A 153 10.90 16.72 -1.46
N LEU A 154 12.09 16.90 -2.03
CA LEU A 154 12.69 15.93 -2.92
C LEU A 154 12.85 14.56 -2.25
N ILE A 155 13.40 14.51 -1.03
CA ILE A 155 13.55 13.27 -0.25
C ILE A 155 12.17 12.65 0.02
N GLY A 156 11.17 13.46 0.37
CA GLY A 156 9.80 13.02 0.59
C GLY A 156 9.20 12.37 -0.66
N PHE A 157 9.32 13.00 -1.83
CA PHE A 157 8.80 12.44 -3.09
C PHE A 157 9.49 11.14 -3.48
N VAL A 158 10.81 11.05 -3.31
CA VAL A 158 11.56 9.81 -3.55
C VAL A 158 11.11 8.70 -2.61
N ALA A 159 10.94 9.00 -1.31
CA ALA A 159 10.48 8.02 -0.32
C ALA A 159 9.06 7.50 -0.66
N VAL A 160 8.14 8.39 -1.04
CA VAL A 160 6.79 8.01 -1.48
C VAL A 160 6.83 7.17 -2.75
N ALA A 161 7.65 7.55 -3.75
CA ALA A 161 7.82 6.79 -4.98
C ALA A 161 8.30 5.36 -4.71
N ILE A 162 9.31 5.21 -3.84
CA ILE A 162 9.84 3.89 -3.43
C ILE A 162 8.77 3.08 -2.71
N TYR A 163 8.05 3.67 -1.76
CA TYR A 163 6.98 3.00 -1.02
C TYR A 163 5.87 2.49 -1.96
N MET A 164 5.39 3.34 -2.86
CA MET A 164 4.33 2.98 -3.82
C MET A 164 4.79 1.94 -4.83
N GLY A 165 6.03 2.05 -5.33
CA GLY A 165 6.63 1.08 -6.23
C GLY A 165 6.77 -0.29 -5.57
N TYR A 166 7.28 -0.33 -4.34
CA TYR A 166 7.37 -1.56 -3.55
C TYR A 166 5.99 -2.19 -3.34
N ARG A 167 4.98 -1.39 -2.96
CA ARG A 167 3.61 -1.89 -2.78
C ARG A 167 3.04 -2.49 -4.07
N ALA A 168 3.29 -1.85 -5.21
CA ALA A 168 2.88 -2.39 -6.51
C ALA A 168 3.52 -3.75 -6.80
N LEU A 169 4.80 -3.93 -6.47
CA LEU A 169 5.51 -5.20 -6.63
C LEU A 169 4.94 -6.29 -5.73
N LEU A 170 4.64 -5.99 -4.46
CA LEU A 170 4.02 -6.95 -3.52
C LEU A 170 2.65 -7.41 -4.02
N ILE A 171 1.80 -6.50 -4.49
CA ILE A 171 0.47 -6.87 -5.02
C ILE A 171 0.63 -7.74 -6.27
N ARG A 172 1.57 -7.40 -7.17
CA ARG A 172 1.84 -8.20 -8.37
C ARG A 172 2.33 -9.61 -8.01
N GLU A 173 3.17 -9.74 -7.00
CA GLU A 173 3.65 -11.03 -6.51
C GLU A 173 2.50 -11.85 -5.88
N ALA A 174 1.66 -11.21 -5.07
CA ALA A 174 0.46 -11.83 -4.52
C ALA A 174 -0.48 -12.36 -5.62
N LEU A 175 -0.68 -11.59 -6.71
CA LEU A 175 -1.48 -12.01 -7.85
C LEU A 175 -0.93 -13.27 -8.52
N LYS A 176 0.40 -13.36 -8.71
CA LYS A 176 1.02 -14.56 -9.27
C LYS A 176 0.78 -15.80 -8.41
N LEU A 177 0.84 -15.64 -7.08
CA LEU A 177 0.65 -16.77 -6.15
C LEU A 177 -0.78 -17.33 -6.12
N ILE A 178 -1.80 -16.54 -6.48
CA ILE A 178 -3.19 -17.01 -6.51
C ILE A 178 -3.62 -17.51 -7.88
N GLN A 179 -2.84 -17.25 -8.94
CA GLN A 179 -3.12 -17.70 -10.32
C GLN A 179 -2.50 -19.06 -10.63
N ASN A 180 -1.50 -19.48 -9.87
CA ASN A 180 -0.91 -20.83 -9.93
C ASN A 180 -1.70 -21.82 -9.08
#